data_f4427b419bf91fd8f1be8eb132f393e6
#
_entry.id   f4427b419bf91fd8f1be8eb132f393e6
#
_cell.length_a   1.000
_cell.length_b   1.000
_cell.length_c   1.000
_cell.angle_alpha   90.00
_cell.angle_beta   90.00
_cell.angle_gamma   90.00
#
_symmetry.space_group_name_H-M   'P 1'
#
loop_
_entity.id
_entity.type
_entity.pdbx_description
1 polymer ?
#
loop_
_entity_poly.entity_id
_entity_poly.type
_entity_poly.pdbx_seq_one_letter_code
_entity_poly.pdbx_strand_id
1 'polypeptide(L)'
;MLEIRDSVAVITGGGGGIGLEVAKYWVRNGGKVVIADVASNLLEQAAEELKTLQGEVLTVVCNVTREEDCGRLADAAIEKFGKINLVAPFAGIIKDGLVLSTDKTTGKVVRKMSLDQFRAVIDINLTGVFLTVRECAERMINHNCKGLICLVSSTGSLGTAGQINYSSSKAAMSVMPKVITAEFFRRGIADRIRCVAIAPGYVGTAMVKGMDQKSLEKIVQDVPIGRLIEPEEVASLVGELYRNEAMAGDVFFIHGGLRLGSRG
;
A
#
# COMPACT_ATOMS: atom_id res chain seq x y z
N MET A 1 1.66 -19.65 13.78
CA MET A 1 2.14 -18.68 12.76
C MET A 1 1.59 -19.10 11.40
N LEU A 2 1.21 -18.12 10.57
CA LEU A 2 0.76 -18.40 9.21
C LEU A 2 1.94 -18.73 8.29
N GLU A 3 1.70 -19.59 7.29
CA GLU A 3 2.67 -19.93 6.27
C GLU A 3 2.34 -19.21 4.95
N ILE A 4 3.35 -18.66 4.28
CA ILE A 4 3.17 -18.03 2.95
C ILE A 4 2.95 -19.09 1.88
N ARG A 5 3.57 -20.27 2.04
CA ARG A 5 3.39 -21.39 1.11
C ARG A 5 1.90 -21.68 0.91
N ASP A 6 1.50 -21.80 -0.35
CA ASP A 6 0.12 -22.02 -0.79
C ASP A 6 -0.90 -20.92 -0.41
N SER A 7 -0.48 -19.84 0.25
CA SER A 7 -1.35 -18.71 0.51
C SER A 7 -1.54 -17.84 -0.74
N VAL A 8 -2.64 -17.09 -0.78
CA VAL A 8 -3.00 -16.21 -1.90
C VAL A 8 -2.97 -14.75 -1.46
N ALA A 9 -2.15 -13.94 -2.13
CA ALA A 9 -2.09 -12.49 -1.91
C ALA A 9 -2.82 -11.75 -3.04
N VAL A 10 -3.73 -10.84 -2.68
CA VAL A 10 -4.36 -9.87 -3.58
C VAL A 10 -3.67 -8.53 -3.37
N ILE A 11 -3.05 -7.99 -4.43
CA ILE A 11 -2.18 -6.82 -4.36
C ILE A 11 -2.61 -5.80 -5.43
N THR A 12 -3.15 -4.65 -5.02
CA THR A 12 -3.37 -3.52 -5.96
C THR A 12 -2.12 -2.64 -6.04
N GLY A 13 -1.90 -1.98 -7.18
CA GLY A 13 -0.62 -1.36 -7.47
C GLY A 13 0.49 -2.40 -7.69
N GLY A 14 0.09 -3.63 -8.08
CA GLY A 14 0.98 -4.77 -8.27
C GLY A 14 1.80 -4.72 -9.56
N GLY A 15 1.55 -3.75 -10.43
CA GLY A 15 2.32 -3.53 -11.66
C GLY A 15 3.71 -2.94 -11.42
N GLY A 16 4.05 -2.51 -10.18
CA GLY A 16 5.36 -1.93 -9.91
C GLY A 16 5.61 -1.59 -8.44
N GLY A 17 6.78 -1.01 -8.17
CA GLY A 17 7.15 -0.48 -6.87
C GLY A 17 7.04 -1.49 -5.73
N ILE A 18 6.51 -1.05 -4.58
CA ILE A 18 6.36 -1.89 -3.39
C ILE A 18 5.41 -3.07 -3.65
N GLY A 19 4.31 -2.84 -4.42
CA GLY A 19 3.33 -3.89 -4.71
C GLY A 19 3.93 -5.06 -5.47
N LEU A 20 4.70 -4.78 -6.52
CA LEU A 20 5.41 -5.82 -7.28
C LEU A 20 6.44 -6.56 -6.42
N GLU A 21 7.16 -5.85 -5.56
CA GLU A 21 8.18 -6.51 -4.74
C GLU A 21 7.56 -7.40 -3.66
N VAL A 22 6.40 -7.00 -3.09
CA VAL A 22 5.61 -7.88 -2.22
C VAL A 22 5.13 -9.11 -2.98
N ALA A 23 4.70 -8.96 -4.24
CA ALA A 23 4.32 -10.10 -5.09
C ALA A 23 5.51 -11.07 -5.32
N LYS A 24 6.69 -10.53 -5.64
CA LYS A 24 7.92 -11.34 -5.79
C LYS A 24 8.29 -12.07 -4.51
N TYR A 25 8.22 -11.37 -3.38
CA TYR A 25 8.49 -11.98 -2.07
C TYR A 25 7.52 -13.13 -1.79
N TRP A 26 6.24 -12.94 -2.09
CA TRP A 26 5.22 -13.97 -1.90
C TRP A 26 5.50 -15.23 -2.72
N VAL A 27 5.77 -15.04 -4.01
CA VAL A 27 6.10 -16.12 -4.93
C VAL A 27 7.38 -16.87 -4.52
N ARG A 28 8.45 -16.14 -4.16
CA ARG A 28 9.72 -16.78 -3.69
C ARG A 28 9.52 -17.63 -2.44
N ASN A 29 8.49 -17.34 -1.64
CA ASN A 29 8.13 -18.11 -0.45
C ASN A 29 7.02 -19.15 -0.71
N GLY A 30 6.72 -19.48 -1.98
CA GLY A 30 5.76 -20.51 -2.37
C GLY A 30 4.30 -20.10 -2.30
N GLY A 31 4.01 -18.80 -2.20
CA GLY A 31 2.67 -18.25 -2.27
C GLY A 31 2.22 -17.98 -3.70
N LYS A 32 0.93 -17.72 -3.88
CA LYS A 32 0.27 -17.37 -5.13
C LYS A 32 -0.16 -15.90 -5.07
N VAL A 33 -0.22 -15.23 -6.22
CA VAL A 33 -0.53 -13.80 -6.25
C VAL A 33 -1.59 -13.46 -7.29
N VAL A 34 -2.46 -12.54 -6.90
CA VAL A 34 -3.34 -11.79 -7.80
C VAL A 34 -2.85 -10.35 -7.78
N ILE A 35 -2.25 -9.91 -8.86
CA ILE A 35 -1.77 -8.54 -9.00
C ILE A 35 -2.77 -7.72 -9.81
N ALA A 36 -3.09 -6.53 -9.32
CA ALA A 36 -4.02 -5.62 -9.95
C ALA A 36 -3.40 -4.23 -10.14
N ASP A 37 -3.66 -3.63 -11.29
CA ASP A 37 -3.26 -2.27 -11.63
C ASP A 37 -4.22 -1.71 -12.69
N VAL A 38 -4.25 -0.39 -12.86
CA VAL A 38 -4.98 0.25 -13.95
C VAL A 38 -4.23 0.16 -15.27
N ALA A 39 -2.91 0.01 -15.23
CA ALA A 39 -2.02 -0.05 -16.37
C ALA A 39 -1.75 -1.50 -16.81
N SER A 40 -2.43 -1.97 -17.87
CA SER A 40 -2.30 -3.35 -18.38
C SER A 40 -0.87 -3.70 -18.78
N ASN A 41 -0.15 -2.76 -19.39
CA ASN A 41 1.25 -2.97 -19.79
C ASN A 41 2.19 -3.21 -18.61
N LEU A 42 1.95 -2.56 -17.47
CA LEU A 42 2.73 -2.82 -16.24
C LEU A 42 2.39 -4.19 -15.65
N LEU A 43 1.11 -4.60 -15.71
CA LEU A 43 0.70 -5.94 -15.27
C LEU A 43 1.33 -7.04 -16.12
N GLU A 44 1.41 -6.86 -17.43
CA GLU A 44 2.07 -7.82 -18.34
C GLU A 44 3.56 -7.98 -18.00
N GLN A 45 4.28 -6.87 -17.82
CA GLN A 45 5.69 -6.88 -17.42
C GLN A 45 5.89 -7.55 -16.05
N ALA A 46 5.08 -7.18 -15.06
CA ALA A 46 5.12 -7.77 -13.72
C ALA A 46 4.82 -9.28 -13.74
N ALA A 47 3.85 -9.71 -14.56
CA ALA A 47 3.52 -11.13 -14.69
C ALA A 47 4.68 -11.93 -15.29
N GLU A 48 5.36 -11.41 -16.32
CA GLU A 48 6.54 -12.07 -16.86
C GLU A 48 7.67 -12.19 -15.84
N GLU A 49 7.95 -11.12 -15.08
CA GLU A 49 8.93 -11.19 -14.00
C GLU A 49 8.57 -12.25 -12.94
N LEU A 50 7.30 -12.32 -12.52
CA LEU A 50 6.83 -13.28 -11.53
C LEU A 50 6.85 -14.73 -12.06
N LYS A 51 6.58 -14.94 -13.35
CA LYS A 51 6.70 -16.27 -14.00
C LYS A 51 8.14 -16.78 -13.99
N THR A 52 9.15 -15.91 -14.16
CA THR A 52 10.56 -16.33 -14.06
C THR A 52 10.91 -16.89 -12.69
N LEU A 53 10.15 -16.52 -11.66
CA LEU A 53 10.25 -17.02 -10.29
C LEU A 53 9.40 -18.29 -10.05
N GLN A 54 8.82 -18.89 -11.10
CA GLN A 54 7.92 -20.05 -11.07
C GLN A 54 6.63 -19.77 -10.27
N GLY A 55 6.16 -18.49 -10.23
CA GLY A 55 4.98 -18.08 -9.49
C GLY A 55 3.67 -18.41 -10.19
N GLU A 56 2.67 -18.83 -9.42
CA GLU A 56 1.28 -18.82 -9.86
C GLU A 56 0.72 -17.41 -9.76
N VAL A 57 0.50 -16.77 -10.90
CA VAL A 57 0.10 -15.34 -11.02
C VAL A 57 -1.22 -15.22 -11.75
N LEU A 58 -2.12 -14.40 -11.22
CA LEU A 58 -3.28 -13.88 -11.93
C LEU A 58 -3.15 -12.35 -12.05
N THR A 59 -3.37 -11.81 -13.23
CA THR A 59 -3.42 -10.36 -13.47
C THR A 59 -4.86 -9.89 -13.64
N VAL A 60 -5.21 -8.76 -13.02
CA VAL A 60 -6.54 -8.15 -13.13
C VAL A 60 -6.39 -6.65 -13.38
N VAL A 61 -6.88 -6.17 -14.52
CA VAL A 61 -6.98 -4.71 -14.76
C VAL A 61 -8.07 -4.18 -13.83
N CYS A 62 -7.69 -3.27 -12.93
CA CYS A 62 -8.56 -2.76 -11.88
C CYS A 62 -8.31 -1.28 -11.62
N ASN A 63 -9.33 -0.48 -11.79
CA ASN A 63 -9.37 0.88 -11.28
C ASN A 63 -9.96 0.85 -9.86
N VAL A 64 -9.12 1.01 -8.85
CA VAL A 64 -9.53 0.92 -7.44
C VAL A 64 -10.58 1.97 -7.02
N THR A 65 -10.79 3.02 -7.82
CA THR A 65 -11.84 4.02 -7.56
C THR A 65 -13.23 3.57 -8.00
N ARG A 66 -13.33 2.37 -8.62
CA ARG A 66 -14.59 1.79 -9.09
C ARG A 66 -14.90 0.54 -8.27
N GLU A 67 -16.06 0.57 -7.62
CA GLU A 67 -16.53 -0.50 -6.76
C GLU A 67 -16.61 -1.84 -7.50
N GLU A 68 -17.16 -1.82 -8.72
CA GLU A 68 -17.32 -3.02 -9.55
C GLU A 68 -15.96 -3.66 -9.92
N ASP A 69 -14.91 -2.84 -10.11
CA ASP A 69 -13.58 -3.34 -10.42
C ASP A 69 -12.96 -4.05 -9.19
N CYS A 70 -13.14 -3.46 -8.00
CA CYS A 70 -12.70 -4.08 -6.75
C CYS A 70 -13.45 -5.39 -6.45
N GLY A 71 -14.77 -5.42 -6.73
CA GLY A 71 -15.56 -6.65 -6.63
C GLY A 71 -15.05 -7.74 -7.56
N ARG A 72 -14.85 -7.42 -8.86
CA ARG A 72 -14.30 -8.38 -9.84
C ARG A 72 -12.91 -8.88 -9.46
N LEU A 73 -12.06 -8.02 -8.89
CA LEU A 73 -10.74 -8.42 -8.40
C LEU A 73 -10.84 -9.49 -7.31
N ALA A 74 -11.72 -9.28 -6.33
CA ALA A 74 -11.91 -10.22 -5.22
C ALA A 74 -12.53 -11.53 -5.71
N ASP A 75 -13.52 -11.48 -6.62
CA ASP A 75 -14.14 -12.66 -7.23
C ASP A 75 -13.13 -13.47 -8.04
N ALA A 76 -12.31 -12.83 -8.87
CA ALA A 76 -11.27 -13.49 -9.66
C ALA A 76 -10.25 -14.24 -8.79
N ALA A 77 -9.92 -13.70 -7.62
CA ALA A 77 -9.02 -14.37 -6.67
C ALA A 77 -9.66 -15.66 -6.11
N ILE A 78 -10.93 -15.59 -5.74
CA ILE A 78 -11.69 -16.74 -5.23
C ILE A 78 -11.91 -17.78 -6.34
N GLU A 79 -12.34 -17.36 -7.52
CA GLU A 79 -12.57 -18.28 -8.66
C GLU A 79 -11.30 -19.02 -9.04
N LYS A 80 -10.16 -18.32 -9.07
CA LYS A 80 -8.89 -18.94 -9.49
C LYS A 80 -8.24 -19.80 -8.42
N PHE A 81 -8.26 -19.35 -7.16
CA PHE A 81 -7.45 -19.93 -6.08
C PHE A 81 -8.27 -20.43 -4.88
N GLY A 82 -9.57 -20.17 -4.83
CA GLY A 82 -10.48 -20.60 -3.76
C GLY A 82 -10.33 -19.86 -2.44
N LYS A 83 -9.40 -18.92 -2.32
CA LYS A 83 -9.11 -18.22 -1.06
C LYS A 83 -8.38 -16.90 -1.26
N ILE A 84 -8.42 -16.05 -0.24
CA ILE A 84 -7.60 -14.84 -0.09
C ILE A 84 -6.98 -14.88 1.31
N ASN A 85 -5.66 -14.75 1.42
CA ASN A 85 -4.93 -14.80 2.69
C ASN A 85 -4.18 -13.49 3.00
N LEU A 86 -3.75 -12.74 1.99
CA LEU A 86 -3.24 -11.38 2.14
C LEU A 86 -4.03 -10.43 1.25
N VAL A 87 -4.45 -9.31 1.81
CA VAL A 87 -4.97 -8.14 1.06
C VAL A 87 -3.97 -7.00 1.24
N ALA A 88 -3.33 -6.59 0.15
CA ALA A 88 -2.35 -5.52 0.11
C ALA A 88 -2.82 -4.40 -0.85
N PRO A 89 -3.67 -3.45 -0.39
CA PRO A 89 -4.19 -2.37 -1.22
C PRO A 89 -3.14 -1.27 -1.37
N PHE A 90 -2.14 -1.51 -2.24
CA PHE A 90 -0.96 -0.67 -2.37
C PHE A 90 -1.02 0.31 -3.55
N ALA A 91 -2.11 0.29 -4.34
CA ALA A 91 -2.35 1.32 -5.34
C ALA A 91 -2.39 2.71 -4.68
N GLY A 92 -1.64 3.64 -5.23
CA GLY A 92 -1.59 5.00 -4.69
C GLY A 92 -0.82 5.95 -5.59
N ILE A 93 -1.13 7.23 -5.46
CA ILE A 93 -0.47 8.30 -6.20
C ILE A 93 -0.06 9.44 -5.27
N ILE A 94 0.86 10.26 -5.75
CA ILE A 94 1.27 11.52 -5.16
C ILE A 94 0.96 12.65 -6.17
N LYS A 95 0.28 13.70 -5.70
CA LYS A 95 0.06 14.94 -6.46
C LYS A 95 0.24 16.13 -5.52
N ASP A 96 1.50 16.42 -5.23
CA ASP A 96 1.89 17.46 -4.27
C ASP A 96 1.54 18.85 -4.74
N GLY A 97 1.35 19.75 -3.79
CA GLY A 97 1.09 21.17 -4.00
C GLY A 97 0.72 21.88 -2.70
N LEU A 98 1.07 23.16 -2.62
CA LEU A 98 0.65 23.98 -1.50
C LEU A 98 -0.86 24.24 -1.57
N VAL A 99 -1.53 24.29 -0.43
CA VAL A 99 -2.95 24.69 -0.33
C VAL A 99 -3.14 26.07 -0.96
N LEU A 100 -2.25 26.99 -0.60
CA LEU A 100 -2.18 28.34 -1.15
C LEU A 100 -0.72 28.67 -1.49
N SER A 101 -0.47 29.13 -2.70
CA SER A 101 0.83 29.69 -3.09
C SER A 101 0.72 31.22 -3.16
N THR A 102 1.69 31.91 -2.59
CA THR A 102 1.73 33.36 -2.56
C THR A 102 2.87 33.89 -3.44
N ASP A 103 2.66 35.06 -4.03
CA ASP A 103 3.72 35.84 -4.63
C ASP A 103 4.69 36.33 -3.55
N LYS A 104 5.99 36.15 -3.78
CA LYS A 104 7.02 36.45 -2.77
C LYS A 104 7.15 37.94 -2.47
N THR A 105 6.78 38.82 -3.42
CA THR A 105 6.93 40.29 -3.31
C THR A 105 5.71 40.89 -2.67
N THR A 106 4.52 40.48 -3.11
CA THR A 106 3.25 41.10 -2.70
C THR A 106 2.56 40.36 -1.54
N GLY A 107 2.95 39.12 -1.25
CA GLY A 107 2.29 38.25 -0.28
C GLY A 107 0.90 37.76 -0.70
N LYS A 108 0.39 38.22 -1.85
CA LYS A 108 -0.96 37.85 -2.31
C LYS A 108 -1.00 36.40 -2.83
N VAL A 109 -2.15 35.73 -2.64
CA VAL A 109 -2.39 34.42 -3.18
C VAL A 109 -2.42 34.46 -4.70
N VAL A 110 -1.56 33.64 -5.34
CA VAL A 110 -1.47 33.56 -6.81
C VAL A 110 -1.95 32.19 -7.32
N ARG A 111 -2.00 31.17 -6.46
CA ARG A 111 -2.49 29.83 -6.83
C ARG A 111 -3.10 29.12 -5.62
N LYS A 112 -4.13 28.31 -5.88
CA LYS A 112 -4.76 27.41 -4.91
C LYS A 112 -4.63 25.99 -5.43
N MET A 113 -4.50 25.00 -4.54
CA MET A 113 -4.68 23.61 -4.93
C MET A 113 -6.11 23.43 -5.46
N SER A 114 -6.26 22.80 -6.61
CA SER A 114 -7.59 22.51 -7.16
C SER A 114 -8.27 21.38 -6.40
N LEU A 115 -9.61 21.38 -6.39
CA LEU A 115 -10.38 20.28 -5.80
C LEU A 115 -10.10 18.95 -6.51
N ASP A 116 -9.91 18.98 -7.84
CA ASP A 116 -9.59 17.78 -8.61
C ASP A 116 -8.22 17.21 -8.25
N GLN A 117 -7.22 18.06 -8.01
CA GLN A 117 -5.90 17.63 -7.52
C GLN A 117 -6.02 16.98 -6.14
N PHE A 118 -6.81 17.54 -5.25
CA PHE A 118 -7.07 16.96 -3.92
C PHE A 118 -7.82 15.62 -4.03
N ARG A 119 -8.96 15.61 -4.74
CA ARG A 119 -9.81 14.43 -4.92
C ARG A 119 -9.07 13.27 -5.57
N ALA A 120 -8.28 13.51 -6.60
CA ALA A 120 -7.55 12.46 -7.28
C ALA A 120 -6.69 11.60 -6.33
N VAL A 121 -6.10 12.22 -5.29
CA VAL A 121 -5.32 11.49 -4.29
C VAL A 121 -6.23 10.80 -3.28
N ILE A 122 -7.28 11.46 -2.80
CA ILE A 122 -8.22 10.88 -1.84
C ILE A 122 -8.94 9.68 -2.46
N ASP A 123 -9.40 9.81 -3.71
CA ASP A 123 -10.16 8.76 -4.38
C ASP A 123 -9.34 7.47 -4.56
N ILE A 124 -8.05 7.59 -4.90
CA ILE A 124 -7.19 6.42 -5.07
C ILE A 124 -6.66 5.93 -3.73
N ASN A 125 -6.05 6.83 -2.92
CA ASN A 125 -5.27 6.43 -1.75
C ASN A 125 -6.15 6.12 -0.52
N LEU A 126 -7.40 6.56 -0.49
CA LEU A 126 -8.31 6.34 0.63
C LEU A 126 -9.56 5.56 0.20
N THR A 127 -10.36 6.11 -0.73
CA THR A 127 -11.59 5.45 -1.19
C THR A 127 -11.25 4.10 -1.86
N GLY A 128 -10.25 4.07 -2.73
CA GLY A 128 -9.81 2.84 -3.40
C GLY A 128 -9.29 1.77 -2.44
N VAL A 129 -8.58 2.18 -1.39
CA VAL A 129 -8.17 1.26 -0.32
C VAL A 129 -9.38 0.71 0.41
N PHE A 130 -10.32 1.58 0.80
CA PHE A 130 -11.57 1.16 1.46
C PHE A 130 -12.35 0.14 0.60
N LEU A 131 -12.55 0.42 -0.67
CA LEU A 131 -13.26 -0.48 -1.59
C LEU A 131 -12.54 -1.84 -1.71
N THR A 132 -11.23 -1.83 -1.95
CA THR A 132 -10.44 -3.06 -2.04
C THR A 132 -10.53 -3.89 -0.76
N VAL A 133 -10.40 -3.25 0.41
CA VAL A 133 -10.49 -3.93 1.71
C VAL A 133 -11.88 -4.53 1.91
N ARG A 134 -12.93 -3.76 1.65
CA ARG A 134 -14.32 -4.19 1.84
C ARG A 134 -14.63 -5.43 1.01
N GLU A 135 -14.35 -5.36 -0.30
CA GLU A 135 -14.65 -6.45 -1.23
C GLU A 135 -13.83 -7.72 -0.92
N CYS A 136 -12.54 -7.57 -0.66
CA CYS A 136 -11.71 -8.72 -0.31
C CYS A 136 -12.08 -9.30 1.06
N ALA A 137 -12.34 -8.47 2.08
CA ALA A 137 -12.71 -8.94 3.41
C ALA A 137 -14.03 -9.72 3.40
N GLU A 138 -15.04 -9.27 2.61
CA GLU A 138 -16.29 -10.01 2.43
C GLU A 138 -15.99 -11.42 1.92
N ARG A 139 -15.21 -11.56 0.83
CA ARG A 139 -14.86 -12.89 0.28
C ARG A 139 -14.04 -13.71 1.25
N MET A 140 -13.10 -13.08 1.99
CA MET A 140 -12.34 -13.79 3.04
C MET A 140 -13.28 -14.37 4.11
N ILE A 141 -14.26 -13.61 4.57
CA ILE A 141 -15.24 -14.05 5.58
C ILE A 141 -16.10 -15.17 5.04
N ASN A 142 -16.70 -14.98 3.85
CA ASN A 142 -17.63 -15.92 3.23
C ASN A 142 -16.99 -17.27 2.86
N HIS A 143 -15.68 -17.27 2.57
CA HIS A 143 -14.90 -18.46 2.25
C HIS A 143 -14.07 -19.00 3.44
N ASN A 144 -14.34 -18.52 4.66
CA ASN A 144 -13.65 -18.95 5.88
C ASN A 144 -12.12 -18.83 5.80
N CYS A 145 -11.61 -17.83 5.08
CA CYS A 145 -10.19 -17.60 4.93
C CYS A 145 -9.57 -17.12 6.25
N LYS A 146 -8.31 -17.47 6.44
CA LYS A 146 -7.46 -16.91 7.51
C LYS A 146 -6.35 -16.07 6.87
N GLY A 147 -6.10 -14.86 7.42
CA GLY A 147 -5.10 -14.01 6.80
C GLY A 147 -4.95 -12.61 7.38
N LEU A 148 -4.37 -11.74 6.59
CA LEU A 148 -3.99 -10.38 6.93
C LEU A 148 -4.49 -9.38 5.89
N ILE A 149 -5.02 -8.27 6.35
CA ILE A 149 -5.19 -7.03 5.59
C ILE A 149 -4.03 -6.11 5.98
N CYS A 150 -3.14 -5.81 5.03
CA CYS A 150 -1.96 -4.98 5.25
C CYS A 150 -2.07 -3.67 4.47
N LEU A 151 -2.46 -2.60 5.15
CA LEU A 151 -2.58 -1.26 4.56
C LEU A 151 -1.19 -0.61 4.41
N VAL A 152 -1.08 0.35 3.49
CA VAL A 152 0.14 1.16 3.36
C VAL A 152 -0.12 2.62 3.73
N SER A 153 0.39 3.02 4.89
CA SER A 153 0.53 4.40 5.34
C SER A 153 1.84 5.00 4.79
N SER A 154 2.43 5.92 5.48
CA SER A 154 3.71 6.57 5.15
C SER A 154 4.20 7.34 6.37
N THR A 155 5.48 7.63 6.46
CA THR A 155 5.97 8.68 7.36
C THR A 155 5.32 10.05 7.07
N GLY A 156 4.89 10.28 5.82
CA GLY A 156 4.11 11.46 5.44
C GLY A 156 2.74 11.59 6.12
N SER A 157 2.24 10.54 6.78
CA SER A 157 1.00 10.59 7.59
C SER A 157 1.10 11.53 8.80
N LEU A 158 2.31 11.86 9.22
CA LEU A 158 2.57 12.80 10.33
C LEU A 158 2.50 14.28 9.89
N GLY A 159 2.33 14.52 8.60
CA GLY A 159 2.21 15.84 7.99
C GLY A 159 3.48 16.29 7.29
N THR A 160 3.36 16.60 6.00
CA THR A 160 4.43 17.16 5.17
C THR A 160 3.89 18.37 4.42
N ALA A 161 4.63 19.46 4.46
CA ALA A 161 4.25 20.68 3.73
C ALA A 161 4.11 20.38 2.22
N GLY A 162 3.03 20.83 1.61
CA GLY A 162 2.72 20.56 0.21
C GLY A 162 2.00 19.23 -0.04
N GLN A 163 1.71 18.45 0.98
CA GLN A 163 1.09 17.13 0.85
C GLN A 163 -0.26 17.02 1.58
N ILE A 164 -1.07 18.06 1.62
CA ILE A 164 -2.35 18.04 2.35
C ILE A 164 -3.24 16.86 1.95
N ASN A 165 -3.34 16.55 0.66
CA ASN A 165 -4.09 15.43 0.14
C ASN A 165 -3.45 14.08 0.51
N TYR A 166 -2.15 13.93 0.25
CA TYR A 166 -1.40 12.70 0.50
C TYR A 166 -1.31 12.40 2.00
N SER A 167 -0.85 13.38 2.81
CA SER A 167 -0.73 13.24 4.26
C SER A 167 -2.07 12.88 4.91
N SER A 168 -3.17 13.54 4.50
CA SER A 168 -4.51 13.22 4.99
C SER A 168 -4.92 11.79 4.64
N SER A 169 -4.68 11.34 3.40
CA SER A 169 -4.99 9.97 3.00
C SER A 169 -4.18 8.94 3.80
N LYS A 170 -2.89 9.20 4.04
CA LYS A 170 -2.01 8.28 4.78
C LYS A 170 -2.23 8.30 6.29
N ALA A 171 -2.71 9.41 6.85
CA ALA A 171 -3.18 9.48 8.24
C ALA A 171 -4.41 8.58 8.46
N ALA A 172 -5.35 8.56 7.51
CA ALA A 172 -6.49 7.64 7.55
C ALA A 172 -6.05 6.17 7.58
N MET A 173 -5.03 5.79 6.80
CA MET A 173 -4.45 4.44 6.82
C MET A 173 -3.84 4.07 8.17
N SER A 174 -3.46 5.04 8.99
CA SER A 174 -2.95 4.80 10.35
C SER A 174 -4.06 4.55 11.38
N VAL A 175 -5.29 4.94 11.07
CA VAL A 175 -6.47 4.73 11.94
C VAL A 175 -7.25 3.47 11.57
N MET A 176 -7.40 3.19 10.27
CA MET A 176 -8.24 2.09 9.78
C MET A 176 -7.91 0.72 10.40
N PRO A 177 -6.65 0.30 10.64
CA PRO A 177 -6.38 -1.00 11.26
C PRO A 177 -7.03 -1.16 12.63
N LYS A 178 -7.06 -0.08 13.43
CA LYS A 178 -7.69 -0.09 14.77
C LYS A 178 -9.19 -0.28 14.67
N VAL A 179 -9.84 0.45 13.74
CA VAL A 179 -11.30 0.35 13.52
C VAL A 179 -11.68 -1.04 13.04
N ILE A 180 -11.03 -1.53 11.97
CA ILE A 180 -11.31 -2.84 11.38
C ILE A 180 -11.08 -3.96 12.41
N THR A 181 -9.97 -3.91 13.17
CA THR A 181 -9.69 -4.90 14.21
C THR A 181 -10.77 -4.89 15.31
N ALA A 182 -11.22 -3.70 15.74
CA ALA A 182 -12.28 -3.60 16.74
C ALA A 182 -13.63 -4.12 16.24
N GLU A 183 -13.98 -3.87 14.98
CA GLU A 183 -15.18 -4.40 14.34
C GLU A 183 -15.12 -5.93 14.20
N PHE A 184 -14.00 -6.46 13.74
CA PHE A 184 -13.77 -7.90 13.58
C PHE A 184 -13.79 -8.61 14.94
N PHE A 185 -13.20 -8.02 15.96
CA PHE A 185 -13.28 -8.54 17.34
C PHE A 185 -14.73 -8.67 17.83
N ARG A 186 -15.54 -7.62 17.66
CA ARG A 186 -16.97 -7.62 18.04
C ARG A 186 -17.80 -8.65 17.28
N ARG A 187 -17.34 -9.11 16.14
CA ARG A 187 -18.03 -10.07 15.26
C ARG A 187 -17.46 -11.49 15.34
N GLY A 188 -16.45 -11.74 16.21
CA GLY A 188 -15.80 -13.03 16.31
C GLY A 188 -15.02 -13.42 15.05
N ILE A 189 -14.41 -12.46 14.36
CA ILE A 189 -13.66 -12.63 13.12
C ILE A 189 -12.16 -12.39 13.33
N ALA A 190 -11.79 -11.66 14.37
CA ALA A 190 -10.43 -11.20 14.61
C ALA A 190 -9.40 -12.32 14.86
N ASP A 191 -9.83 -13.51 15.21
CA ASP A 191 -9.01 -14.72 15.33
C ASP A 191 -8.58 -15.29 13.97
N ARG A 192 -9.30 -14.93 12.91
CA ARG A 192 -9.03 -15.38 11.53
C ARG A 192 -8.44 -14.29 10.65
N ILE A 193 -8.98 -13.07 10.71
CA ILE A 193 -8.59 -11.96 9.84
C ILE A 193 -8.09 -10.81 10.69
N ARG A 194 -6.83 -10.44 10.48
CA ARG A 194 -6.18 -9.31 11.15
C ARG A 194 -6.03 -8.15 10.19
N CYS A 195 -5.94 -6.93 10.73
CA CYS A 195 -5.62 -5.73 9.95
C CYS A 195 -4.44 -5.00 10.58
N VAL A 196 -3.48 -4.60 9.78
CA VAL A 196 -2.33 -3.76 10.17
C VAL A 196 -2.07 -2.71 9.09
N ALA A 197 -1.24 -1.73 9.40
CA ALA A 197 -0.65 -0.84 8.40
C ALA A 197 0.87 -0.87 8.51
N ILE A 198 1.55 -0.72 7.38
CA ILE A 198 2.98 -0.38 7.33
C ILE A 198 3.12 1.11 7.03
N ALA A 199 4.15 1.76 7.56
CA ALA A 199 4.47 3.17 7.31
C ALA A 199 5.92 3.31 6.84
N PRO A 200 6.15 3.13 5.52
CA PRO A 200 7.48 3.31 4.97
C PRO A 200 7.95 4.76 5.01
N GLY A 201 9.27 4.93 5.11
CA GLY A 201 9.97 6.17 4.79
C GLY A 201 10.20 6.32 3.28
N TYR A 202 11.37 6.81 2.89
CA TYR A 202 11.76 6.92 1.49
C TYR A 202 12.21 5.56 0.96
N VAL A 203 11.39 4.96 0.08
CA VAL A 203 11.65 3.66 -0.54
C VAL A 203 12.24 3.85 -1.93
N GLY A 204 13.31 3.12 -2.25
CA GLY A 204 14.04 3.16 -3.52
C GLY A 204 13.28 2.57 -4.71
N THR A 205 12.03 2.96 -4.90
CA THR A 205 11.24 2.62 -6.09
C THR A 205 11.76 3.34 -7.33
N ALA A 206 11.37 2.87 -8.51
CA ALA A 206 11.71 3.53 -9.78
C ALA A 206 11.32 5.02 -9.79
N MET A 207 10.19 5.38 -9.15
CA MET A 207 9.73 6.76 -9.01
C MET A 207 10.74 7.62 -8.23
N VAL A 208 11.25 7.13 -7.10
CA VAL A 208 12.21 7.87 -6.26
C VAL A 208 13.60 7.88 -6.90
N LYS A 209 14.05 6.74 -7.46
CA LYS A 209 15.34 6.64 -8.17
C LYS A 209 15.38 7.48 -9.46
N GLY A 210 14.22 7.82 -10.04
CA GLY A 210 14.09 8.70 -11.20
C GLY A 210 14.12 10.20 -10.89
N MET A 211 14.23 10.61 -9.62
CA MET A 211 14.39 12.01 -9.22
C MET A 211 15.80 12.53 -9.61
N ASP A 212 15.95 13.86 -9.68
CA ASP A 212 17.28 14.44 -9.89
C ASP A 212 18.21 14.12 -8.73
N GLN A 213 19.51 13.98 -9.07
CA GLN A 213 20.55 13.52 -8.13
C GLN A 213 20.62 14.39 -6.86
N LYS A 214 20.47 15.71 -6.98
CA LYS A 214 20.56 16.64 -5.86
C LYS A 214 19.40 16.47 -4.88
N SER A 215 18.20 16.24 -5.40
CA SER A 215 17.02 15.94 -4.58
C SER A 215 17.16 14.60 -3.86
N LEU A 216 17.69 13.59 -4.55
CA LEU A 216 17.94 12.27 -3.98
C LEU A 216 18.99 12.31 -2.85
N GLU A 217 20.12 13.00 -3.06
CA GLU A 217 21.15 13.20 -2.04
C GLU A 217 20.60 13.89 -0.79
N LYS A 218 19.76 14.91 -0.97
CA LYS A 218 19.11 15.60 0.14
C LYS A 218 18.18 14.67 0.93
N ILE A 219 17.42 13.83 0.24
CA ILE A 219 16.56 12.81 0.88
C ILE A 219 17.41 11.84 1.71
N VAL A 220 18.49 11.31 1.13
CA VAL A 220 19.37 10.34 1.79
C VAL A 220 20.04 10.95 3.03
N GLN A 221 20.44 12.23 2.98
CA GLN A 221 21.00 12.95 4.14
C GLN A 221 20.04 13.04 5.33
N ASP A 222 18.73 13.06 5.08
CA ASP A 222 17.71 13.11 6.13
C ASP A 222 17.42 11.71 6.74
N VAL A 223 17.91 10.62 6.14
CA VAL A 223 17.70 9.24 6.60
C VAL A 223 18.87 8.75 7.43
N PRO A 224 18.73 8.49 8.75
CA PRO A 224 19.83 8.12 9.63
C PRO A 224 20.66 6.90 9.20
N ILE A 225 20.06 5.89 8.56
CA ILE A 225 20.81 4.74 8.02
C ILE A 225 21.63 5.08 6.76
N GLY A 226 21.57 6.33 6.25
CA GLY A 226 22.40 6.82 5.14
C GLY A 226 22.02 6.28 3.76
N ARG A 227 20.83 5.69 3.60
CA ARG A 227 20.33 5.16 2.33
C ARG A 227 18.80 5.13 2.29
N LEU A 228 18.26 4.94 1.10
CA LEU A 228 16.84 4.61 0.94
C LEU A 228 16.52 3.24 1.53
N ILE A 229 15.26 3.03 1.88
CA ILE A 229 14.73 1.71 2.19
C ILE A 229 14.58 0.94 0.87
N GLU A 230 15.07 -0.28 0.80
CA GLU A 230 14.87 -1.08 -0.39
C GLU A 230 13.45 -1.69 -0.40
N PRO A 231 12.80 -1.80 -1.58
CA PRO A 231 11.46 -2.38 -1.68
C PRO A 231 11.36 -3.80 -1.09
N GLU A 232 12.44 -4.58 -1.17
CA GLU A 232 12.56 -5.91 -0.58
C GLU A 232 12.47 -5.90 0.95
N GLU A 233 13.00 -4.85 1.60
CA GLU A 233 12.90 -4.71 3.05
C GLU A 233 11.44 -4.47 3.48
N VAL A 234 10.68 -3.70 2.66
CA VAL A 234 9.25 -3.50 2.89
C VAL A 234 8.49 -4.81 2.68
N ALA A 235 8.79 -5.56 1.62
CA ALA A 235 8.17 -6.85 1.33
C ALA A 235 8.45 -7.88 2.44
N SER A 236 9.67 -7.90 2.97
CA SER A 236 10.04 -8.75 4.11
C SER A 236 9.23 -8.41 5.36
N LEU A 237 9.04 -7.12 5.67
CA LEU A 237 8.18 -6.70 6.78
C LEU A 237 6.73 -7.18 6.60
N VAL A 238 6.15 -7.03 5.40
CA VAL A 238 4.80 -7.55 5.11
C VAL A 238 4.72 -9.06 5.35
N GLY A 239 5.75 -9.81 4.93
CA GLY A 239 5.85 -11.25 5.18
C GLY A 239 5.90 -11.59 6.67
N GLU A 240 6.66 -10.84 7.47
CA GLU A 240 6.72 -11.05 8.92
C GLU A 240 5.39 -10.71 9.61
N LEU A 241 4.76 -9.60 9.25
CA LEU A 241 3.43 -9.21 9.75
C LEU A 241 2.36 -10.27 9.40
N TYR A 242 2.49 -10.90 8.23
CA TYR A 242 1.60 -11.99 7.86
C TYR A 242 1.81 -13.23 8.73
N ARG A 243 3.06 -13.67 8.91
CA ARG A 243 3.38 -14.89 9.69
C ARG A 243 3.05 -14.72 11.17
N ASN A 244 3.36 -13.56 11.76
CA ASN A 244 3.26 -13.32 13.19
C ASN A 244 1.84 -12.87 13.57
N GLU A 245 1.05 -13.82 14.02
CA GLU A 245 -0.37 -13.63 14.31
C GLU A 245 -0.65 -12.72 15.54
N ALA A 246 0.34 -12.42 16.35
CA ALA A 246 0.21 -11.48 17.46
C ALA A 246 0.17 -10.01 17.01
N MET A 247 0.55 -9.73 15.75
CA MET A 247 0.57 -8.37 15.20
C MET A 247 -0.79 -8.02 14.59
N ALA A 248 -1.55 -7.14 15.23
CA ALA A 248 -2.88 -6.69 14.81
C ALA A 248 -3.20 -5.27 15.30
N GLY A 249 -3.99 -4.53 14.54
CA GLY A 249 -4.59 -3.25 14.93
C GLY A 249 -3.61 -2.07 15.03
N ASP A 250 -2.38 -2.20 14.52
CA ASP A 250 -1.35 -1.17 14.70
C ASP A 250 -0.65 -0.79 13.39
N VAL A 251 0.23 0.21 13.48
CA VAL A 251 1.05 0.74 12.39
C VAL A 251 2.52 0.42 12.65
N PHE A 252 3.16 -0.23 11.69
CA PHE A 252 4.56 -0.64 11.76
C PHE A 252 5.43 0.23 10.86
N PHE A 253 6.30 1.02 11.47
CA PHE A 253 7.19 1.93 10.75
C PHE A 253 8.42 1.21 10.23
N ILE A 254 8.76 1.49 8.95
CA ILE A 254 10.01 1.05 8.31
C ILE A 254 10.61 2.25 7.58
N HIS A 255 11.51 2.99 8.24
CA HIS A 255 11.93 4.31 7.76
C HIS A 255 13.41 4.64 8.02
N GLY A 256 14.21 3.65 8.43
CA GLY A 256 15.65 3.86 8.62
C GLY A 256 16.03 4.92 9.65
N GLY A 257 15.19 5.11 10.68
CA GLY A 257 15.41 6.12 11.72
C GLY A 257 14.88 7.52 11.39
N LEU A 258 14.29 7.75 10.22
CA LEU A 258 13.72 9.04 9.84
C LEU A 258 12.69 9.50 10.87
N ARG A 259 12.96 10.61 11.56
CA ARG A 259 12.04 11.24 12.51
C ARG A 259 11.42 12.46 11.87
N LEU A 260 10.15 12.35 11.47
CA LEU A 260 9.40 13.51 10.99
C LEU A 260 8.93 14.33 12.18
N GLY A 261 9.14 15.65 12.11
CA GLY A 261 8.75 16.61 13.14
C GLY A 261 9.82 16.91 14.20
N SER A 262 10.95 16.23 14.21
CA SER A 262 12.09 16.55 15.06
C SER A 262 13.31 16.93 14.25
N ARG A 263 13.27 18.03 13.54
CA ARG A 263 14.52 18.81 13.35
C ARG A 263 14.74 19.48 14.70
N GLY A 264 15.52 18.79 15.56
CA GLY A 264 16.03 19.36 16.79
C GLY A 264 16.95 20.51 16.50
#